data_709ca57854264652781fb7473dbb1344
#
_entry.id   709ca57854264652781fb7473dbb1344
#
_cell.length_a   1.000
_cell.length_b   1.000
_cell.length_c   1.000
_cell.angle_alpha   90.00
_cell.angle_beta   90.00
_cell.angle_gamma   90.00
#
_symmetry.space_group_name_H-M   'P 1'
#
loop_
_entity.id
_entity.type
_entity.pdbx_description
1 polymer ?
#
loop_
_entity_poly.entity_id
_entity_poly.type
_entity_poly.pdbx_seq_one_letter_code
_entity_poly.pdbx_strand_id
1 'polypeptide(L)'
;TSGAEEKAISITMRVIPTEIPDILSMNIEPDLLEAMVCKSGLGFVCGETGSGKSTLCSALYRYIMDNFPDAKIVTYEDPVEYILGNENDLLPPHQAEIGRDVVSFAAGLRSAVRRNPEIIGVGEIRDNETADAAVQAGNTGHYCLSTMHTKSPGETLARLLGLFPP
;
A
#
# COMPACT_ATOMS: atom_id res chain seq x y z
N THR A 1 -17.69 -18.93 48.21
CA THR A 1 -17.79 -19.48 46.82
C THR A 1 -17.30 -18.42 45.86
N SER A 2 -16.01 -18.48 45.53
CA SER A 2 -15.41 -17.62 44.49
C SER A 2 -15.82 -18.17 43.15
N GLY A 3 -16.71 -17.46 42.46
CA GLY A 3 -17.00 -17.71 41.03
C GLY A 3 -15.76 -17.37 40.25
N ALA A 4 -15.18 -18.38 39.61
CA ALA A 4 -14.18 -18.14 38.59
C ALA A 4 -14.87 -17.42 37.40
N GLU A 5 -14.50 -16.16 37.11
CA GLU A 5 -14.90 -15.49 35.89
C GLU A 5 -14.28 -16.26 34.71
N GLU A 6 -15.11 -16.97 33.97
CA GLU A 6 -14.70 -17.54 32.69
C GLU A 6 -14.35 -16.40 31.76
N LYS A 7 -13.06 -16.19 31.49
CA LYS A 7 -12.60 -15.27 30.44
C LYS A 7 -12.95 -15.85 29.09
N ALA A 8 -13.97 -15.29 28.44
CA ALA A 8 -14.29 -15.62 27.06
C ALA A 8 -13.16 -15.14 26.14
N ILE A 9 -12.63 -16.04 25.33
CA ILE A 9 -11.65 -15.71 24.28
C ILE A 9 -12.42 -15.51 22.98
N SER A 10 -12.28 -14.33 22.38
CA SER A 10 -12.79 -14.06 21.05
C SER A 10 -11.63 -14.06 20.05
N ILE A 11 -11.79 -14.79 18.95
CA ILE A 11 -10.80 -14.86 17.88
C ILE A 11 -11.47 -14.37 16.59
N THR A 12 -10.90 -13.32 15.99
CA THR A 12 -11.30 -12.85 14.68
C THR A 12 -10.21 -13.27 13.67
N MET A 13 -10.61 -13.98 12.63
CA MET A 13 -9.70 -14.42 11.59
C MET A 13 -10.11 -13.79 10.26
N ARG A 14 -9.13 -13.26 9.52
CA ARG A 14 -9.31 -12.82 8.13
C ARG A 14 -8.58 -13.79 7.22
N VAL A 15 -9.29 -14.34 6.24
CA VAL A 15 -8.66 -15.15 5.19
C VAL A 15 -7.96 -14.21 4.23
N ILE A 16 -6.67 -14.46 3.97
CA ILE A 16 -5.90 -13.74 2.96
C ILE A 16 -6.20 -14.38 1.60
N PRO A 17 -6.68 -13.63 0.60
CA PRO A 17 -6.91 -14.16 -0.73
C PRO A 17 -5.60 -14.66 -1.35
N THR A 18 -5.63 -15.80 -2.01
CA THR A 18 -4.47 -16.39 -2.69
C THR A 18 -4.28 -15.88 -4.12
N GLU A 19 -5.36 -15.34 -4.71
CA GLU A 19 -5.35 -14.87 -6.08
C GLU A 19 -5.55 -13.37 -6.13
N ILE A 20 -4.67 -12.69 -6.86
CA ILE A 20 -4.79 -11.26 -7.17
C ILE A 20 -5.55 -11.17 -8.49
N PRO A 21 -6.66 -10.41 -8.57
CA PRO A 21 -7.37 -10.21 -9.82
C PRO A 21 -6.49 -9.54 -10.87
N ASP A 22 -6.65 -9.96 -12.13
CA ASP A 22 -6.00 -9.27 -13.25
C ASP A 22 -6.56 -7.85 -13.39
N ILE A 23 -5.70 -6.85 -13.35
CA ILE A 23 -6.08 -5.45 -13.47
C ILE A 23 -6.79 -5.15 -14.78
N LEU A 24 -6.45 -5.85 -15.86
CA LEU A 24 -7.09 -5.70 -17.16
C LEU A 24 -8.55 -6.16 -17.16
N SER A 25 -8.92 -7.03 -16.20
CA SER A 25 -10.31 -7.48 -16.01
C SER A 25 -11.16 -6.49 -15.20
N MET A 26 -10.55 -5.45 -14.62
CA MET A 26 -11.23 -4.49 -13.73
C MET A 26 -11.92 -3.34 -14.46
N ASN A 27 -12.00 -3.36 -15.79
CA ASN A 27 -12.58 -2.28 -16.62
C ASN A 27 -11.97 -0.90 -16.33
N ILE A 28 -10.67 -0.84 -16.10
CA ILE A 28 -9.94 0.43 -15.96
C ILE A 28 -9.66 0.97 -17.36
N GLU A 29 -9.94 2.26 -17.57
CA GLU A 29 -9.61 2.95 -18.81
C GLU A 29 -8.11 2.83 -19.10
N PRO A 30 -7.68 2.50 -20.33
CA PRO A 30 -6.27 2.32 -20.65
C PRO A 30 -5.40 3.54 -20.31
N ASP A 31 -5.87 4.74 -20.58
CA ASP A 31 -5.15 5.99 -20.27
C ASP A 31 -4.98 6.17 -18.75
N LEU A 32 -5.97 5.73 -17.95
CA LEU A 32 -5.87 5.75 -16.50
C LEU A 32 -4.85 4.72 -16.00
N LEU A 33 -4.85 3.50 -16.55
CA LEU A 33 -3.87 2.49 -16.21
C LEU A 33 -2.45 2.97 -16.52
N GLU A 34 -2.24 3.57 -17.69
CA GLU A 34 -0.95 4.17 -18.07
C GLU A 34 -0.54 5.28 -17.08
N ALA A 35 -1.47 6.13 -16.67
CA ALA A 35 -1.23 7.19 -15.69
C ALA A 35 -0.93 6.65 -14.29
N MET A 36 -1.39 5.45 -13.95
CA MET A 36 -1.08 4.79 -12.66
C MET A 36 0.31 4.16 -12.62
N VAL A 37 0.94 3.90 -13.77
CA VAL A 37 2.31 3.37 -13.86
C VAL A 37 3.29 4.53 -13.93
N CYS A 38 3.55 5.15 -12.79
CA CYS A 38 4.44 6.30 -12.68
C CYS A 38 5.87 5.89 -12.30
N LYS A 39 6.85 6.72 -12.70
CA LYS A 39 8.26 6.52 -12.32
C LYS A 39 8.60 7.17 -10.98
N SER A 40 7.89 8.23 -10.58
CA SER A 40 8.13 8.95 -9.34
C SER A 40 6.90 9.76 -8.94
N GLY A 41 6.86 10.20 -7.70
CA GLY A 41 5.79 11.01 -7.15
C GLY A 41 4.88 10.25 -6.19
N LEU A 42 3.68 10.80 -5.95
CA LEU A 42 2.68 10.21 -5.08
C LEU A 42 1.44 9.82 -5.86
N GLY A 43 1.01 8.56 -5.73
CA GLY A 43 -0.28 8.07 -6.18
C GLY A 43 -1.19 7.75 -4.99
N PHE A 44 -2.48 8.08 -5.12
CA PHE A 44 -3.47 7.74 -4.11
C PHE A 44 -4.65 7.00 -4.72
N VAL A 45 -4.97 5.85 -4.14
CA VAL A 45 -6.24 5.16 -4.37
C VAL A 45 -7.18 5.54 -3.24
N CYS A 46 -8.20 6.33 -3.54
CA CYS A 46 -9.16 6.81 -2.55
C CYS A 46 -10.53 6.11 -2.67
N GLY A 47 -11.21 5.99 -1.55
CA GLY A 47 -12.53 5.37 -1.48
C GLY A 47 -12.90 4.92 -0.07
N GLU A 48 -14.14 4.52 0.12
CA GLU A 48 -14.64 4.00 1.39
C GLU A 48 -14.02 2.64 1.74
N THR A 49 -14.18 2.20 2.99
CA THR A 49 -13.78 0.86 3.42
C THR A 49 -14.54 -0.19 2.60
N GLY A 50 -13.84 -1.20 2.12
CA GLY A 50 -14.43 -2.27 1.30
C GLY A 50 -14.66 -1.91 -0.18
N SER A 51 -14.24 -0.73 -0.65
CA SER A 51 -14.38 -0.31 -2.05
C SER A 51 -13.39 -0.94 -3.02
N GLY A 52 -12.50 -1.82 -2.55
CA GLY A 52 -11.52 -2.51 -3.39
C GLY A 52 -10.17 -1.80 -3.55
N LYS A 53 -9.84 -0.80 -2.72
CA LYS A 53 -8.56 -0.07 -2.80
C LYS A 53 -7.34 -0.98 -2.75
N SER A 54 -7.27 -1.83 -1.73
CA SER A 54 -6.14 -2.78 -1.56
C SER A 54 -6.08 -3.76 -2.72
N THR A 55 -7.23 -4.23 -3.21
CA THR A 55 -7.31 -5.11 -4.36
C THR A 55 -6.77 -4.45 -5.62
N LEU A 56 -7.14 -3.18 -5.88
CA LEU A 56 -6.63 -2.41 -7.01
C LEU A 56 -5.12 -2.16 -6.90
N CYS A 57 -4.63 -1.79 -5.70
CA CYS A 57 -3.19 -1.61 -5.49
C CYS A 57 -2.42 -2.91 -5.75
N SER A 58 -2.91 -4.05 -5.22
CA SER A 58 -2.25 -5.35 -5.41
C SER A 58 -2.27 -5.80 -6.86
N ALA A 59 -3.38 -5.57 -7.57
CA ALA A 59 -3.48 -5.84 -9.00
C ALA A 59 -2.52 -4.97 -9.83
N LEU A 60 -2.35 -3.70 -9.46
CA LEU A 60 -1.39 -2.80 -10.09
C LEU A 60 0.05 -3.23 -9.84
N TYR A 61 0.40 -3.62 -8.60
CA TYR A 61 1.74 -4.15 -8.32
C TYR A 61 2.01 -5.40 -9.13
N ARG A 62 1.07 -6.34 -9.20
CA ARG A 62 1.23 -7.56 -10.00
C ARG A 62 1.41 -7.23 -11.49
N TYR A 63 0.58 -6.34 -12.05
CA TYR A 63 0.71 -5.87 -13.42
C TYR A 63 2.09 -5.27 -13.72
N ILE A 64 2.62 -4.46 -12.80
CA ILE A 64 3.94 -3.86 -12.95
C ILE A 64 5.02 -4.94 -12.92
N MET A 65 4.95 -5.90 -11.99
CA MET A 65 5.92 -7.01 -11.91
C MET A 65 5.91 -7.86 -13.18
N ASP A 66 4.75 -8.10 -13.76
CA ASP A 66 4.59 -8.92 -14.98
C ASP A 66 5.12 -8.21 -16.23
N ASN A 67 4.98 -6.90 -16.30
CA ASN A 67 5.38 -6.11 -17.48
C ASN A 67 6.77 -5.46 -17.34
N PHE A 68 7.26 -5.28 -16.12
CA PHE A 68 8.55 -4.68 -15.78
C PHE A 68 9.27 -5.55 -14.75
N PRO A 69 9.80 -6.72 -15.15
CA PRO A 69 10.35 -7.72 -14.22
C PRO A 69 11.57 -7.24 -13.42
N ASP A 70 12.21 -6.15 -13.85
CA ASP A 70 13.31 -5.51 -13.14
C ASP A 70 12.84 -4.48 -12.09
N ALA A 71 11.53 -4.18 -12.05
CA ALA A 71 10.98 -3.21 -11.11
C ALA A 71 11.01 -3.75 -9.68
N LYS A 72 11.76 -3.10 -8.82
CA LYS A 72 11.83 -3.43 -7.41
C LYS A 72 10.69 -2.80 -6.63
N ILE A 73 9.83 -3.64 -6.08
CA ILE A 73 8.65 -3.23 -5.31
C ILE A 73 8.87 -3.53 -3.83
N VAL A 74 8.60 -2.54 -2.98
CA VAL A 74 8.59 -2.68 -1.53
C VAL A 74 7.26 -2.20 -1.01
N THR A 75 6.58 -2.99 -0.18
CA THR A 75 5.32 -2.57 0.44
C THR A 75 5.38 -2.61 1.96
N TYR A 76 4.64 -1.71 2.59
CA TYR A 76 4.40 -1.64 4.03
C TYR A 76 2.90 -1.64 4.25
N GLU A 77 2.38 -2.65 4.97
CA GLU A 77 0.95 -2.95 5.05
C GLU A 77 0.52 -3.23 6.50
N ASP A 78 -0.75 -3.02 6.82
CA ASP A 78 -1.31 -3.26 8.16
C ASP A 78 -2.75 -3.78 8.08
N PRO A 79 -2.93 -5.12 8.02
CA PRO A 79 -1.97 -6.18 7.69
C PRO A 79 -1.75 -6.36 6.16
N VAL A 80 -0.86 -7.29 5.79
CA VAL A 80 -0.76 -7.76 4.40
C VAL A 80 -2.06 -8.44 3.98
N GLU A 81 -2.70 -7.93 2.92
CA GLU A 81 -3.99 -8.45 2.42
C GLU A 81 -3.84 -9.40 1.23
N TYR A 82 -2.78 -9.28 0.44
CA TYR A 82 -2.48 -10.15 -0.71
C TYR A 82 -0.99 -10.50 -0.72
N ILE A 83 -0.68 -11.74 -1.06
CA ILE A 83 0.71 -12.14 -1.32
C ILE A 83 1.02 -11.80 -2.77
N LEU A 84 1.90 -10.83 -2.97
CA LEU A 84 2.23 -10.31 -4.31
C LEU A 84 3.18 -11.22 -5.08
N GLY A 85 4.17 -11.78 -4.39
CA GLY A 85 5.21 -12.58 -5.00
C GLY A 85 4.78 -14.00 -5.34
N ASN A 86 5.38 -14.56 -6.38
CA ASN A 86 5.29 -15.97 -6.73
C ASN A 86 6.69 -16.54 -7.03
N GLU A 87 6.79 -17.86 -7.16
CA GLU A 87 8.06 -18.59 -7.36
C GLU A 87 8.77 -18.29 -8.70
N ASN A 88 8.06 -17.69 -9.66
CA ASN A 88 8.58 -17.38 -10.99
C ASN A 88 9.05 -15.92 -11.11
N ASP A 89 8.88 -15.11 -10.08
CA ASP A 89 9.29 -13.71 -10.14
C ASP A 89 10.81 -13.57 -10.15
N LEU A 90 11.34 -12.84 -11.13
CA LEU A 90 12.78 -12.55 -11.24
C LEU A 90 13.25 -11.73 -10.03
N LEU A 91 12.45 -10.76 -9.63
CA LEU A 91 12.70 -9.90 -8.48
C LEU A 91 11.46 -9.91 -7.57
N PRO A 92 11.41 -10.84 -6.58
CA PRO A 92 10.25 -10.93 -5.69
C PRO A 92 10.08 -9.62 -4.90
N PRO A 93 8.83 -9.16 -4.70
CA PRO A 93 8.56 -7.95 -3.94
C PRO A 93 8.89 -8.16 -2.46
N HIS A 94 9.27 -7.08 -1.80
CA HIS A 94 9.46 -7.11 -0.35
C HIS A 94 8.20 -6.55 0.32
N GLN A 95 7.40 -7.42 0.93
CA GLN A 95 6.22 -7.03 1.72
C GLN A 95 6.57 -7.09 3.21
N ALA A 96 6.31 -6.00 3.92
CA ALA A 96 6.54 -5.88 5.35
C ALA A 96 5.27 -5.45 6.08
N GLU A 97 4.96 -6.13 7.18
CA GLU A 97 3.78 -5.86 8.00
C GLU A 97 4.13 -4.96 9.17
N ILE A 98 3.31 -3.93 9.39
CA ILE A 98 3.47 -3.02 10.52
C ILE A 98 3.24 -3.79 11.83
N GLY A 99 4.10 -3.55 12.82
CA GLY A 99 4.04 -4.20 14.12
C GLY A 99 4.71 -5.58 14.18
N ARG A 100 4.90 -6.24 13.03
CA ARG A 100 5.63 -7.51 12.94
C ARG A 100 7.05 -7.31 12.40
N ASP A 101 7.17 -6.69 11.23
CA ASP A 101 8.42 -6.57 10.49
C ASP A 101 9.02 -5.16 10.60
N VAL A 102 8.18 -4.17 10.81
CA VAL A 102 8.55 -2.75 10.94
C VAL A 102 7.64 -2.04 11.93
N VAL A 103 8.17 -1.05 12.64
CA VAL A 103 7.44 -0.39 13.75
C VAL A 103 6.37 0.59 13.30
N SER A 104 6.50 1.21 12.12
CA SER A 104 5.54 2.16 11.56
C SER A 104 5.72 2.34 10.06
N PHE A 105 4.70 2.90 9.39
CA PHE A 105 4.78 3.28 7.97
C PHE A 105 5.93 4.26 7.70
N ALA A 106 6.08 5.28 8.52
CA ALA A 106 7.15 6.26 8.38
C ALA A 106 8.56 5.63 8.51
N ALA A 107 8.75 4.69 9.45
CA ALA A 107 10.00 3.96 9.59
C ALA A 107 10.27 3.07 8.37
N GLY A 108 9.23 2.42 7.86
CA GLY A 108 9.28 1.64 6.63
C GLY A 108 9.72 2.48 5.43
N LEU A 109 9.05 3.61 5.19
CA LEU A 109 9.36 4.54 4.10
C LEU A 109 10.83 5.02 4.14
N ARG A 110 11.30 5.46 5.32
CA ARG A 110 12.70 5.86 5.48
C ARG A 110 13.71 4.74 5.20
N SER A 111 13.32 3.51 5.50
CA SER A 111 14.12 2.33 5.16
C SER A 111 14.07 2.00 3.67
N ALA A 112 12.90 2.13 3.05
CA ALA A 112 12.69 1.82 1.64
C ALA A 112 13.59 2.65 0.72
N VAL A 113 13.67 3.96 0.92
CA VAL A 113 14.47 4.88 0.09
C VAL A 113 15.93 4.43 -0.03
N ARG A 114 16.47 3.81 1.04
CA ARG A 114 17.85 3.28 1.03
C ARG A 114 18.02 2.00 0.24
N ARG A 115 16.92 1.34 -0.12
CA ARG A 115 16.91 0.10 -0.91
C ARG A 115 16.79 0.37 -2.41
N ASN A 116 16.61 1.64 -2.78
CA ASN A 116 16.40 2.09 -4.16
C ASN A 116 15.32 1.30 -4.91
N PRO A 117 14.08 1.24 -4.40
CA PRO A 117 12.98 0.63 -5.12
C PRO A 117 12.41 1.60 -6.14
N GLU A 118 11.84 1.11 -7.23
CA GLU A 118 11.04 1.90 -8.15
C GLU A 118 9.71 2.27 -7.53
N ILE A 119 9.10 1.33 -6.78
CA ILE A 119 7.78 1.51 -6.19
C ILE A 119 7.81 1.22 -4.70
N ILE A 120 7.21 2.11 -3.94
CA ILE A 120 6.95 1.95 -2.51
C ILE A 120 5.45 1.97 -2.27
N GLY A 121 4.90 0.80 -1.93
CA GLY A 121 3.51 0.68 -1.48
C GLY A 121 3.39 1.05 0.00
N VAL A 122 2.48 1.96 0.33
CA VAL A 122 2.18 2.35 1.71
C VAL A 122 0.71 2.07 1.95
N GLY A 123 0.38 1.18 2.86
CA GLY A 123 -1.00 0.77 3.13
C GLY A 123 -1.93 1.98 3.25
N GLU A 124 -1.55 2.96 4.07
CA GLU A 124 -2.28 4.22 4.19
C GLU A 124 -1.42 5.33 4.80
N ILE A 125 -1.83 6.58 4.57
CA ILE A 125 -1.23 7.76 5.16
C ILE A 125 -2.24 8.42 6.09
N ARG A 126 -1.98 8.37 7.41
CA ARG A 126 -2.88 8.88 8.45
C ARG A 126 -2.28 10.03 9.27
N ASP A 127 -0.97 10.17 9.28
CA ASP A 127 -0.24 11.07 10.15
C ASP A 127 0.82 11.88 9.38
N ASN A 128 1.25 12.97 9.99
CA ASN A 128 2.23 13.87 9.41
C ASN A 128 3.57 13.18 9.10
N GLU A 129 4.05 12.33 10.00
CA GLU A 129 5.36 11.68 9.84
C GLU A 129 5.40 10.76 8.62
N THR A 130 4.32 10.00 8.41
CA THR A 130 4.14 9.14 7.23
C THR A 130 3.97 9.97 5.96
N ALA A 131 3.19 11.07 6.02
CA ALA A 131 2.97 11.98 4.90
C ALA A 131 4.29 12.63 4.45
N ASP A 132 5.07 13.16 5.39
CA ASP A 132 6.37 13.78 5.12
C ASP A 132 7.35 12.77 4.48
N ALA A 133 7.45 11.57 5.05
CA ALA A 133 8.31 10.52 4.50
C ALA A 133 7.89 10.10 3.09
N ALA A 134 6.60 10.04 2.79
CA ALA A 134 6.09 9.70 1.47
C ALA A 134 6.38 10.81 0.44
N VAL A 135 6.18 12.07 0.82
CA VAL A 135 6.52 13.23 -0.02
C VAL A 135 8.02 13.26 -0.33
N GLN A 136 8.88 13.04 0.67
CA GLN A 136 10.32 12.97 0.47
C GLN A 136 10.72 11.83 -0.48
N ALA A 137 10.15 10.65 -0.32
CA ALA A 137 10.39 9.52 -1.22
C ALA A 137 9.98 9.85 -2.66
N GLY A 138 8.79 10.44 -2.86
CA GLY A 138 8.31 10.88 -4.16
C GLY A 138 9.22 11.92 -4.83
N ASN A 139 9.74 12.88 -4.05
CA ASN A 139 10.66 13.91 -4.52
C ASN A 139 12.06 13.37 -4.85
N THR A 140 12.44 12.24 -4.30
CA THR A 140 13.75 11.61 -4.54
C THR A 140 13.74 10.51 -5.61
N GLY A 141 12.71 10.48 -6.44
CA GLY A 141 12.65 9.64 -7.64
C GLY A 141 11.94 8.30 -7.46
N HIS A 142 11.26 8.08 -6.32
CA HIS A 142 10.49 6.88 -6.08
C HIS A 142 9.00 7.12 -6.36
N TYR A 143 8.29 6.12 -6.85
CA TYR A 143 6.83 6.18 -6.91
C TYR A 143 6.23 5.62 -5.62
N CYS A 144 5.63 6.50 -4.81
CA CYS A 144 4.89 6.10 -3.62
C CYS A 144 3.41 5.96 -3.94
N LEU A 145 2.87 4.75 -3.83
CA LEU A 145 1.44 4.46 -3.97
C LEU A 145 0.84 4.19 -2.58
N SER A 146 -0.23 4.91 -2.25
CA SER A 146 -0.91 4.74 -0.96
C SER A 146 -2.42 4.73 -1.11
N THR A 147 -3.12 4.32 -0.05
CA THR A 147 -4.57 4.45 0.01
C THR A 147 -5.00 5.57 0.95
N MET A 148 -6.16 6.12 0.70
CA MET A 148 -6.77 7.11 1.58
C MET A 148 -8.29 6.92 1.66
N HIS A 149 -8.82 7.00 2.89
CA HIS A 149 -10.26 6.88 3.13
C HIS A 149 -10.93 8.24 2.93
N THR A 150 -11.19 8.59 1.67
CA THR A 150 -11.82 9.84 1.25
C THR A 150 -12.79 9.57 0.10
N LYS A 151 -13.75 10.47 -0.12
CA LYS A 151 -14.83 10.27 -1.11
C LYS A 151 -14.48 10.83 -2.50
N SER A 152 -13.42 11.63 -2.58
CA SER A 152 -13.02 12.26 -3.84
C SER A 152 -11.53 12.62 -3.86
N PRO A 153 -10.94 12.81 -5.05
CA PRO A 153 -9.56 13.29 -5.18
C PRO A 153 -9.31 14.64 -4.50
N GLY A 154 -10.29 15.56 -4.58
CA GLY A 154 -10.19 16.87 -3.92
C GLY A 154 -10.13 16.75 -2.39
N GLU A 155 -10.96 15.88 -1.80
CA GLU A 155 -10.90 15.59 -0.36
C GLU A 155 -9.58 14.91 0.01
N THR A 156 -9.05 14.02 -0.83
CA THR A 156 -7.74 13.38 -0.61
C THR A 156 -6.64 14.41 -0.52
N LEU A 157 -6.60 15.36 -1.46
CA LEU A 157 -5.61 16.43 -1.45
C LEU A 157 -5.75 17.34 -0.23
N ALA A 158 -6.97 17.76 0.11
CA ALA A 158 -7.23 18.57 1.29
C ALA A 158 -6.82 17.86 2.59
N ARG A 159 -7.11 16.56 2.70
CA ARG A 159 -6.72 15.75 3.85
C ARG A 159 -5.20 15.58 3.94
N LEU A 160 -4.52 15.33 2.82
CA LEU A 160 -3.06 15.25 2.78
C LEU A 160 -2.42 16.55 3.25
N LEU A 161 -2.88 17.70 2.71
CA LEU A 161 -2.39 19.01 3.11
C LEU A 161 -2.65 19.30 4.59
N GLY A 162 -3.79 18.88 5.12
CA GLY A 162 -4.15 19.02 6.53
C GLY A 162 -3.28 18.19 7.50
N LEU A 163 -2.48 17.23 7.00
CA LEU A 163 -1.52 16.51 7.84
C LEU A 163 -0.24 17.32 8.12
N PHE A 164 0.04 18.34 7.34
CA PHE A 164 1.20 19.20 7.54
C PHE A 164 0.85 20.38 8.46
N PRO A 165 1.78 20.82 9.32
CA PRO A 165 1.57 22.00 10.12
C PRO A 165 1.41 23.26 9.23
N PRO A 166 0.63 24.25 9.68
CA PRO A 166 0.42 25.50 8.96
C PRO A 166 1.70 26.33 8.85
#